data_34597b054a0ba734884f5e4526c6d75b
#
_entry.id   34597b054a0ba734884f5e4526c6d75b
#
_cell.length_a   1.000
_cell.length_b   1.000
_cell.length_c   1.000
_cell.angle_alpha   90.00
_cell.angle_beta   90.00
_cell.angle_gamma   90.00
#
_symmetry.space_group_name_H-M   'P 1'
#
loop_
_entity.id
_entity.type
_entity.pdbx_description
1 polymer ?
#
loop_
_entity_poly.entity_id
_entity_poly.type
_entity_poly.pdbx_seq_one_letter_code
_entity_poly.pdbx_strand_id
1 'polypeptide(L)'
;MNIVLVHGILGFREKFGIEYFRNVAEHFRAKGMKVIAPVLDPTQGVEYRGGQLRGQIEAAFANGSIDPLQKTHIIAHSMGGLDSRWMLSPVNPNHIQAPIRSLTTISTPHQGSPIADLIDSPEKLAPFGQLPFGPHPNLLQPALDALGISLNGLRNLTTEYCQKFSASCTNASAVAYFSVAGAGRADFPFTCRLFLLFHQYISALTGQANDGLVTLPSAQWGQFDGNTWPADHADEVGTNLDTLGASSFPWLAKYDLIVANLASL
;
A
#
# COMPACT_ATOMS: atom_id res chain seq x y z
N MET A 1 -4.64 -4.54 22.03
CA MET A 1 -3.52 -4.44 21.07
C MET A 1 -3.47 -3.05 20.45
N ASN A 2 -2.31 -2.64 19.96
CA ASN A 2 -2.14 -1.42 19.18
C ASN A 2 -2.13 -1.75 17.69
N ILE A 3 -2.76 -0.92 16.86
CA ILE A 3 -2.74 -1.01 15.41
C ILE A 3 -2.16 0.29 14.82
N VAL A 4 -1.23 0.15 13.89
CA VAL A 4 -0.68 1.25 13.09
C VAL A 4 -1.12 1.04 11.65
N LEU A 5 -1.91 1.97 11.11
CA LEU A 5 -2.39 1.95 9.73
C LEU A 5 -1.46 2.81 8.86
N VAL A 6 -0.78 2.21 7.89
CA VAL A 6 0.23 2.92 7.07
C VAL A 6 -0.25 3.02 5.62
N HIS A 7 -0.55 4.24 5.19
CA HIS A 7 -1.05 4.53 3.85
C HIS A 7 0.05 4.47 2.78
N GLY A 8 -0.36 4.20 1.53
CA GLY A 8 0.49 4.20 0.36
C GLY A 8 0.85 5.60 -0.16
N ILE A 9 1.32 5.65 -1.42
CA ILE A 9 1.53 6.90 -2.14
C ILE A 9 0.20 7.65 -2.27
N LEU A 10 0.24 8.96 -2.31
CA LEU A 10 -0.94 9.82 -2.43
C LEU A 10 -1.90 9.78 -1.22
N GLY A 11 -1.41 9.60 -0.01
CA GLY A 11 -2.23 9.70 1.19
C GLY A 11 -3.19 10.91 1.14
N PHE A 12 -4.40 10.70 0.62
CA PHE A 12 -5.33 11.78 0.21
C PHE A 12 -6.01 12.53 1.36
N ARG A 13 -5.63 12.26 2.60
CA ARG A 13 -6.36 12.67 3.80
C ARG A 13 -6.68 14.16 3.88
N GLU A 14 -5.83 15.04 3.36
CA GLU A 14 -6.00 16.49 3.54
C GLU A 14 -6.47 17.26 2.30
N LYS A 15 -6.08 16.80 1.11
CA LYS A 15 -6.40 17.56 -0.13
C LYS A 15 -7.82 17.38 -0.64
N PHE A 16 -8.48 16.22 -0.32
CA PHE A 16 -9.80 15.89 -0.87
C PHE A 16 -10.84 15.48 0.18
N GLY A 17 -10.52 15.58 1.49
CA GLY A 17 -11.43 15.17 2.56
C GLY A 17 -11.73 13.66 2.60
N ILE A 18 -10.91 12.84 1.95
CA ILE A 18 -11.07 11.38 1.88
C ILE A 18 -10.13 10.75 2.91
N GLU A 19 -10.68 9.98 3.82
CA GLU A 19 -9.91 9.15 4.72
C GLU A 19 -9.32 7.96 3.94
N TYR A 20 -7.99 7.79 3.97
CA TYR A 20 -7.31 6.73 3.20
C TYR A 20 -7.82 5.32 3.58
N PHE A 21 -7.79 4.98 4.87
CA PHE A 21 -8.38 3.74 5.39
C PHE A 21 -9.81 4.03 5.87
N ARG A 22 -10.74 4.16 4.94
CA ARG A 22 -12.12 4.59 5.22
C ARG A 22 -12.73 3.82 6.38
N ASN A 23 -13.02 4.52 7.47
CA ASN A 23 -13.66 4.02 8.70
C ASN A 23 -12.90 2.87 9.42
N VAL A 24 -11.74 2.41 8.94
CA VAL A 24 -11.00 1.28 9.55
C VAL A 24 -10.50 1.65 10.94
N ALA A 25 -9.96 2.86 11.11
CA ALA A 25 -9.47 3.31 12.41
C ALA A 25 -10.60 3.40 13.46
N GLU A 26 -11.75 3.95 13.08
CA GLU A 26 -12.92 4.05 13.96
C GLU A 26 -13.49 2.67 14.28
N HIS A 27 -13.58 1.79 13.27
CA HIS A 27 -14.05 0.43 13.43
C HIS A 27 -13.20 -0.36 14.46
N PHE A 28 -11.90 -0.21 14.43
CA PHE A 28 -11.01 -0.86 15.38
C PHE A 28 -11.04 -0.22 16.75
N ARG A 29 -11.14 1.11 16.84
CA ARG A 29 -11.32 1.82 18.13
C ARG A 29 -12.60 1.41 18.83
N ALA A 30 -13.69 1.26 18.09
CA ALA A 30 -14.97 0.77 18.64
C ALA A 30 -14.87 -0.65 19.21
N LYS A 31 -13.88 -1.44 18.80
CA LYS A 31 -13.54 -2.77 19.33
C LYS A 31 -12.51 -2.74 20.47
N GLY A 32 -12.19 -1.56 21.00
CA GLY A 32 -11.27 -1.39 22.12
C GLY A 32 -9.77 -1.41 21.78
N MET A 33 -9.41 -1.31 20.51
CA MET A 33 -8.00 -1.22 20.07
C MET A 33 -7.51 0.22 20.12
N LYS A 34 -6.23 0.42 20.42
CA LYS A 34 -5.57 1.71 20.21
C LYS A 34 -5.08 1.77 18.77
N VAL A 35 -5.47 2.80 18.03
CA VAL A 35 -5.19 2.92 16.60
C VAL A 35 -4.58 4.27 16.28
N ILE A 36 -3.44 4.27 15.61
CA ILE A 36 -2.87 5.45 14.97
C ILE A 36 -2.80 5.24 13.44
N ALA A 37 -2.93 6.33 12.71
CA ALA A 37 -2.76 6.36 11.27
C ALA A 37 -1.76 7.50 10.94
N PRO A 38 -0.46 7.21 10.95
CA PRO A 38 0.58 8.18 10.61
C PRO A 38 0.35 8.82 9.24
N VAL A 39 0.58 10.13 9.14
CA VAL A 39 0.50 10.87 7.89
C VAL A 39 1.90 11.02 7.33
N LEU A 40 2.15 10.37 6.20
CA LEU A 40 3.43 10.39 5.51
C LEU A 40 3.37 11.32 4.31
N ASP A 41 4.51 11.87 3.91
CA ASP A 41 4.58 12.68 2.71
C ASP A 41 4.02 11.89 1.50
N PRO A 42 3.05 12.43 0.77
CA PRO A 42 2.35 11.70 -0.28
C PRO A 42 3.21 11.41 -1.51
N THR A 43 4.40 12.02 -1.63
CA THR A 43 5.17 12.07 -2.87
C THR A 43 6.62 11.64 -2.73
N GLN A 44 7.14 11.59 -1.50
CA GLN A 44 8.53 11.24 -1.23
C GLN A 44 8.81 9.73 -1.33
N GLY A 45 10.11 9.38 -1.39
CA GLY A 45 10.56 8.00 -1.49
C GLY A 45 10.49 7.24 -0.17
N VAL A 46 10.66 5.92 -0.27
CA VAL A 46 10.53 4.93 0.81
C VAL A 46 11.38 5.27 2.04
N GLU A 47 12.63 5.67 1.84
CA GLU A 47 13.54 5.96 2.96
C GLU A 47 13.08 7.15 3.78
N TYR A 48 12.66 8.22 3.10
CA TYR A 48 12.16 9.43 3.76
C TYR A 48 10.86 9.14 4.51
N ARG A 49 9.90 8.48 3.85
CA ARG A 49 8.60 8.11 4.42
C ARG A 49 8.76 7.12 5.58
N GLY A 50 9.67 6.14 5.47
CA GLY A 50 10.01 5.23 6.55
C GLY A 50 10.59 5.93 7.79
N GLY A 51 11.41 6.99 7.57
CA GLY A 51 11.88 7.86 8.65
C GLY A 51 10.77 8.64 9.34
N GLN A 52 9.83 9.21 8.57
CA GLN A 52 8.63 9.88 9.12
C GLN A 52 7.75 8.91 9.91
N LEU A 53 7.54 7.69 9.37
CA LEU A 53 6.75 6.65 10.02
C LEU A 53 7.34 6.30 11.38
N ARG A 54 8.65 6.07 11.44
CA ARG A 54 9.36 5.80 12.69
C ARG A 54 9.11 6.89 13.71
N GLY A 55 9.38 8.15 13.36
CA GLY A 55 9.23 9.27 14.29
C GLY A 55 7.81 9.41 14.83
N GLN A 56 6.78 9.17 14.01
CA GLN A 56 5.38 9.24 14.45
C GLN A 56 5.00 8.07 15.36
N ILE A 57 5.50 6.86 15.12
CA ILE A 57 5.26 5.71 16.01
C ILE A 57 5.98 5.91 17.35
N GLU A 58 7.23 6.36 17.36
CA GLU A 58 7.98 6.65 18.58
C GLU A 58 7.30 7.75 19.41
N ALA A 59 6.82 8.80 18.75
CA ALA A 59 6.05 9.85 19.40
C ALA A 59 4.72 9.34 19.99
N ALA A 60 4.04 8.41 19.30
CA ALA A 60 2.80 7.82 19.77
C ALA A 60 3.00 6.92 21.00
N PHE A 61 4.13 6.23 21.11
CA PHE A 61 4.53 5.54 22.34
C PHE A 61 4.82 6.53 23.47
N ALA A 62 5.58 7.58 23.19
CA ALA A 62 5.98 8.57 24.19
C ALA A 62 4.80 9.36 24.78
N ASN A 63 3.78 9.68 23.97
CA ASN A 63 2.61 10.43 24.39
C ASN A 63 1.41 9.57 24.84
N GLY A 64 1.54 8.23 24.82
CA GLY A 64 0.49 7.30 25.26
C GLY A 64 -0.66 7.09 24.26
N SER A 65 -0.55 7.59 23.03
CA SER A 65 -1.53 7.32 21.96
C SER A 65 -1.62 5.83 21.63
N ILE A 66 -0.50 5.12 21.77
CA ILE A 66 -0.43 3.66 21.79
C ILE A 66 0.23 3.19 23.10
N ASP A 67 -0.15 1.99 23.56
CA ASP A 67 0.27 1.47 24.86
C ASP A 67 1.58 0.64 24.71
N PRO A 68 2.69 1.04 25.32
CA PRO A 68 3.95 0.30 25.20
C PRO A 68 3.91 -1.11 25.83
N LEU A 69 2.91 -1.41 26.67
CA LEU A 69 2.71 -2.71 27.29
C LEU A 69 1.90 -3.68 26.41
N GLN A 70 1.32 -3.18 25.32
CA GLN A 70 0.53 -3.99 24.40
C GLN A 70 1.29 -4.28 23.11
N LYS A 71 1.02 -5.46 22.53
CA LYS A 71 1.55 -5.83 21.21
C LYS A 71 1.11 -4.80 20.17
N THR A 72 2.07 -4.36 19.36
CA THR A 72 1.85 -3.39 18.27
C THR A 72 2.00 -4.09 16.93
N HIS A 73 0.96 -3.94 16.10
CA HIS A 73 0.88 -4.52 14.77
C HIS A 73 0.73 -3.42 13.72
N ILE A 74 1.46 -3.55 12.62
CA ILE A 74 1.36 -2.64 11.49
C ILE A 74 0.50 -3.31 10.41
N ILE A 75 -0.49 -2.58 9.89
CA ILE A 75 -1.25 -2.93 8.69
C ILE A 75 -0.96 -1.83 7.68
N ALA A 76 -0.29 -2.20 6.59
CA ALA A 76 0.20 -1.26 5.60
C ALA A 76 -0.37 -1.58 4.21
N HIS A 77 -0.79 -0.57 3.49
CA HIS A 77 -1.33 -0.71 2.14
C HIS A 77 -0.36 -0.10 1.12
N SER A 78 -0.22 -0.75 -0.04
CA SER A 78 0.54 -0.24 -1.17
C SER A 78 1.98 0.11 -0.78
N MET A 79 2.50 1.28 -1.17
CA MET A 79 3.84 1.77 -0.82
C MET A 79 4.11 1.78 0.68
N GLY A 80 3.08 1.92 1.53
CA GLY A 80 3.22 1.89 2.99
C GLY A 80 3.87 0.62 3.53
N GLY A 81 3.73 -0.50 2.81
CA GLY A 81 4.42 -1.74 3.14
C GLY A 81 5.93 -1.66 2.92
N LEU A 82 6.38 -0.98 1.86
CA LEU A 82 7.83 -0.75 1.63
C LEU A 82 8.40 0.22 2.67
N ASP A 83 7.67 1.30 3.00
CA ASP A 83 8.04 2.25 4.05
C ASP A 83 8.22 1.54 5.40
N SER A 84 7.26 0.65 5.73
CA SER A 84 7.28 -0.15 6.95
C SER A 84 8.44 -1.16 6.97
N ARG A 85 8.71 -1.83 5.85
CA ARG A 85 9.85 -2.74 5.73
C ARG A 85 11.18 -2.02 5.94
N TRP A 86 11.36 -0.84 5.32
CA TRP A 86 12.56 -0.02 5.52
C TRP A 86 12.73 0.42 6.97
N MET A 87 11.65 0.90 7.60
CA MET A 87 11.65 1.30 9.00
C MET A 87 12.03 0.15 9.95
N LEU A 88 11.58 -1.08 9.64
CA LEU A 88 11.82 -2.27 10.48
C LEU A 88 13.17 -2.94 10.21
N SER A 89 13.76 -2.74 9.04
CA SER A 89 14.91 -3.51 8.58
C SER A 89 16.18 -3.20 9.38
N PRO A 90 16.89 -4.22 9.88
CA PRO A 90 18.15 -4.03 10.61
C PRO A 90 19.29 -3.47 9.75
N VAL A 91 19.16 -3.47 8.41
CA VAL A 91 20.15 -2.80 7.54
C VAL A 91 19.99 -1.29 7.52
N ASN A 92 18.83 -0.77 7.92
CA ASN A 92 18.63 0.64 8.15
C ASN A 92 19.27 1.05 9.48
N PRO A 93 20.32 1.90 9.50
CA PRO A 93 20.98 2.29 10.74
C PRO A 93 20.04 3.04 11.70
N ASN A 94 18.96 3.59 11.16
CA ASN A 94 17.93 4.29 11.91
C ASN A 94 16.63 3.49 12.01
N HIS A 95 16.70 2.14 12.01
CA HIS A 95 15.49 1.33 12.16
C HIS A 95 14.82 1.56 13.52
N ILE A 96 13.53 1.29 13.60
CA ILE A 96 12.75 1.48 14.83
C ILE A 96 13.18 0.50 15.91
N GLN A 97 13.37 0.99 17.15
CA GLN A 97 13.70 0.16 18.31
C GLN A 97 12.44 -0.21 19.15
N ALA A 98 11.29 0.39 18.84
CA ALA A 98 10.04 0.07 19.54
C ALA A 98 9.57 -1.36 19.20
N PRO A 99 8.85 -2.02 20.13
CA PRO A 99 8.47 -3.43 19.98
C PRO A 99 7.30 -3.59 18.98
N ILE A 100 7.62 -3.75 17.71
CA ILE A 100 6.66 -4.10 16.67
C ILE A 100 6.57 -5.63 16.56
N ARG A 101 5.36 -6.17 16.67
CA ARG A 101 5.14 -7.62 16.68
C ARG A 101 4.93 -8.19 15.27
N SER A 102 4.24 -7.46 14.40
CA SER A 102 4.01 -7.91 13.03
C SER A 102 3.84 -6.76 12.05
N LEU A 103 4.08 -7.07 10.77
CA LEU A 103 3.71 -6.28 9.61
C LEU A 103 2.82 -7.12 8.70
N THR A 104 1.59 -6.67 8.48
CA THR A 104 0.70 -7.19 7.43
C THR A 104 0.64 -6.18 6.28
N THR A 105 1.04 -6.59 5.09
CA THR A 105 0.96 -5.75 3.89
C THR A 105 -0.26 -6.12 3.05
N ILE A 106 -0.94 -5.12 2.50
CA ILE A 106 -2.07 -5.27 1.59
C ILE A 106 -1.64 -4.67 0.26
N SER A 107 -1.59 -5.47 -0.79
CA SER A 107 -1.21 -5.08 -2.16
C SER A 107 0.03 -4.18 -2.24
N THR A 108 1.05 -4.48 -1.41
CA THR A 108 2.33 -3.79 -1.49
C THR A 108 3.15 -4.32 -2.65
N PRO A 109 3.69 -3.47 -3.54
CA PRO A 109 4.48 -3.91 -4.69
C PRO A 109 5.90 -4.33 -4.26
N HIS A 110 6.04 -5.47 -3.58
CA HIS A 110 7.33 -5.98 -3.10
C HIS A 110 8.33 -6.30 -4.21
N GLN A 111 7.82 -6.55 -5.43
CA GLN A 111 8.60 -6.77 -6.65
C GLN A 111 8.36 -5.68 -7.70
N GLY A 112 7.70 -4.59 -7.31
CA GLY A 112 7.37 -3.45 -8.17
C GLY A 112 6.00 -3.54 -8.83
N SER A 113 5.70 -2.49 -9.60
CA SER A 113 4.45 -2.29 -10.32
C SER A 113 4.73 -2.02 -11.80
N PRO A 114 4.12 -2.77 -12.73
CA PRO A 114 4.21 -2.47 -14.16
C PRO A 114 3.70 -1.07 -14.52
N ILE A 115 2.78 -0.51 -13.72
CA ILE A 115 2.29 0.87 -13.92
C ILE A 115 3.36 1.89 -13.54
N ALA A 116 4.14 1.64 -12.48
CA ALA A 116 5.26 2.50 -12.12
C ALA A 116 6.36 2.47 -13.19
N ASP A 117 6.67 1.30 -13.75
CA ASP A 117 7.59 1.16 -14.87
C ASP A 117 7.13 1.92 -16.11
N LEU A 118 5.82 1.90 -16.38
CA LEU A 118 5.22 2.62 -17.50
C LEU A 118 5.34 4.13 -17.34
N ILE A 119 5.12 4.64 -16.12
CA ILE A 119 5.19 6.07 -15.81
C ILE A 119 6.66 6.55 -15.87
N ASP A 120 7.61 5.75 -15.36
CA ASP A 120 9.04 6.09 -15.39
C ASP A 120 9.65 6.01 -16.80
N SER A 121 9.08 5.15 -17.66
CA SER A 121 9.56 4.92 -19.04
C SER A 121 8.40 4.87 -20.04
N PRO A 122 7.80 6.03 -20.40
CA PRO A 122 6.63 6.09 -21.29
C PRO A 122 6.85 5.52 -22.70
N GLU A 123 8.11 5.41 -23.14
CA GLU A 123 8.48 4.78 -24.42
C GLU A 123 8.12 3.28 -24.46
N LYS A 124 7.97 2.64 -23.33
CA LYS A 124 7.51 1.24 -23.22
C LYS A 124 6.04 1.06 -23.58
N LEU A 125 5.29 2.15 -23.74
CA LEU A 125 3.91 2.14 -24.26
C LEU A 125 3.83 1.85 -25.77
N ALA A 126 4.90 2.08 -26.53
CA ALA A 126 4.91 2.00 -27.99
C ALA A 126 4.38 0.67 -28.58
N PRO A 127 4.59 -0.52 -27.96
CA PRO A 127 4.06 -1.78 -28.48
C PRO A 127 2.53 -1.93 -28.32
N PHE A 128 1.90 -1.17 -27.43
CA PHE A 128 0.48 -1.30 -27.07
C PHE A 128 -0.42 -0.33 -27.85
N GLY A 129 0.11 0.37 -28.84
CA GLY A 129 -0.48 1.27 -29.81
C GLY A 129 -1.94 1.64 -29.58
N GLN A 130 -2.21 2.72 -28.87
CA GLN A 130 -3.53 3.28 -28.55
C GLN A 130 -4.20 2.70 -27.28
N LEU A 131 -3.69 3.08 -26.13
CA LEU A 131 -4.58 3.21 -24.97
C LEU A 131 -5.67 4.24 -25.33
N PRO A 132 -6.92 4.08 -24.84
CA PRO A 132 -8.03 4.96 -25.19
C PRO A 132 -7.84 6.44 -24.83
N PHE A 133 -6.74 6.80 -24.19
CA PHE A 133 -6.31 8.17 -23.90
C PHE A 133 -5.19 8.67 -24.82
N GLY A 134 -4.78 7.90 -25.84
CA GLY A 134 -3.68 8.22 -26.73
C GLY A 134 -2.31 8.24 -26.01
N PRO A 135 -1.22 7.85 -26.68
CA PRO A 135 0.12 7.96 -26.13
C PRO A 135 0.58 9.42 -26.25
N HIS A 136 0.09 10.28 -25.36
CA HIS A 136 0.67 11.59 -25.18
C HIS A 136 1.44 11.57 -23.84
N PRO A 137 2.75 11.21 -23.86
CA PRO A 137 3.61 11.34 -22.69
C PRO A 137 3.54 12.73 -22.06
N ASN A 138 3.18 13.73 -22.87
CA ASN A 138 3.00 15.12 -22.46
C ASN A 138 1.74 15.38 -21.61
N LEU A 139 0.79 14.45 -21.51
CA LEU A 139 -0.41 14.62 -20.66
C LEU A 139 -0.29 13.90 -19.33
N LEU A 140 0.59 12.91 -19.22
CA LEU A 140 0.76 12.15 -17.97
C LEU A 140 1.44 13.01 -16.90
N GLN A 141 2.53 13.71 -17.24
CA GLN A 141 3.22 14.60 -16.31
C GLN A 141 2.31 15.70 -15.75
N PRO A 142 1.57 16.48 -16.57
CA PRO A 142 0.63 17.45 -16.05
C PRO A 142 -0.49 16.85 -15.19
N ALA A 143 -0.94 15.63 -15.48
CA ALA A 143 -1.93 14.93 -14.66
C ALA A 143 -1.35 14.53 -13.31
N LEU A 144 -0.12 14.03 -13.28
CA LEU A 144 0.62 13.72 -12.06
C LEU A 144 0.88 14.98 -11.23
N ASP A 145 1.31 16.06 -11.87
CA ASP A 145 1.56 17.36 -11.23
C ASP A 145 0.27 17.95 -10.65
N ALA A 146 -0.85 17.85 -11.38
CA ALA A 146 -2.16 18.29 -10.92
C ALA A 146 -2.64 17.50 -9.69
N LEU A 147 -2.25 16.21 -9.59
CA LEU A 147 -2.51 15.35 -8.45
C LEU A 147 -1.48 15.54 -7.33
N GLY A 148 -0.42 16.33 -7.55
CA GLY A 148 0.67 16.53 -6.61
C GLY A 148 1.53 15.28 -6.43
N ILE A 149 1.61 14.43 -7.46
CA ILE A 149 2.39 13.20 -7.47
C ILE A 149 3.82 13.52 -7.90
N SER A 150 4.78 13.48 -6.99
CA SER A 150 6.20 13.50 -7.33
C SER A 150 6.62 12.17 -7.96
N LEU A 151 7.44 12.23 -8.99
CA LEU A 151 8.06 11.06 -9.61
C LEU A 151 8.99 10.29 -8.65
N ASN A 152 9.49 10.92 -7.58
CA ASN A 152 10.39 10.26 -6.63
C ASN A 152 9.72 9.08 -5.92
N GLY A 153 8.51 9.25 -5.40
CA GLY A 153 7.76 8.16 -4.78
C GLY A 153 7.41 7.06 -5.79
N LEU A 154 7.04 7.44 -7.02
CA LEU A 154 6.72 6.48 -8.08
C LEU A 154 7.93 5.65 -8.53
N ARG A 155 9.13 6.25 -8.62
CA ARG A 155 10.35 5.52 -8.95
C ARG A 155 10.69 4.43 -7.95
N ASN A 156 10.31 4.61 -6.69
CA ASN A 156 10.46 3.58 -5.67
C ASN A 156 9.45 2.42 -5.79
N LEU A 157 8.51 2.51 -6.72
CA LEU A 157 7.54 1.45 -7.03
C LEU A 157 7.88 0.71 -8.34
N THR A 158 8.94 1.11 -9.06
CA THR A 158 9.37 0.41 -10.27
C THR A 158 9.88 -0.99 -9.95
N THR A 159 9.76 -1.89 -10.92
CA THR A 159 10.25 -3.28 -10.80
C THR A 159 11.74 -3.30 -10.47
N GLU A 160 12.54 -2.46 -11.14
CA GLU A 160 13.98 -2.38 -10.90
C GLU A 160 14.31 -1.94 -9.46
N TYR A 161 13.67 -0.88 -8.96
CA TYR A 161 13.89 -0.42 -7.60
C TYR A 161 13.49 -1.48 -6.58
N CYS A 162 12.28 -2.05 -6.71
CA CYS A 162 11.75 -3.00 -5.75
C CYS A 162 12.53 -4.31 -5.69
N GLN A 163 13.10 -4.77 -6.81
CA GLN A 163 14.02 -5.92 -6.82
C GLN A 163 15.30 -5.61 -6.03
N LYS A 164 15.94 -4.46 -6.27
CA LYS A 164 17.12 -4.03 -5.50
C LYS A 164 16.80 -3.84 -4.01
N PHE A 165 15.67 -3.19 -3.72
CA PHE A 165 15.19 -2.99 -2.36
C PHE A 165 14.94 -4.32 -1.64
N SER A 166 14.25 -5.27 -2.25
CA SER A 166 13.94 -6.57 -1.64
C SER A 166 15.18 -7.45 -1.44
N ALA A 167 16.20 -7.30 -2.29
CA ALA A 167 17.47 -7.98 -2.12
C ALA A 167 18.31 -7.43 -0.95
N SER A 168 18.21 -6.15 -0.65
CA SER A 168 19.00 -5.48 0.38
C SER A 168 18.25 -5.28 1.71
N CYS A 169 16.94 -5.00 1.67
CA CYS A 169 16.12 -4.72 2.84
C CYS A 169 15.67 -6.01 3.52
N THR A 170 16.45 -6.50 4.48
CA THR A 170 16.18 -7.76 5.20
C THR A 170 15.09 -7.59 6.26
N ASN A 171 14.38 -8.67 6.55
CA ASN A 171 13.37 -8.70 7.60
C ASN A 171 14.01 -8.70 9.00
N ALA A 172 13.42 -7.97 9.95
CA ALA A 172 13.77 -8.08 11.36
C ALA A 172 13.27 -9.42 11.93
N SER A 173 14.12 -10.17 12.59
CA SER A 173 13.82 -11.53 13.09
C SER A 173 12.72 -11.58 14.16
N ALA A 174 12.54 -10.49 14.90
CA ALA A 174 11.51 -10.38 15.95
C ALA A 174 10.11 -10.03 15.42
N VAL A 175 9.96 -9.75 14.11
CA VAL A 175 8.72 -9.31 13.49
C VAL A 175 8.15 -10.43 12.62
N ALA A 176 6.88 -10.75 12.78
CA ALA A 176 6.16 -11.64 11.88
C ALA A 176 5.66 -10.85 10.65
N TYR A 177 5.82 -11.42 9.46
CA TYR A 177 5.46 -10.77 8.19
C TYR A 177 4.35 -11.54 7.48
N PHE A 178 3.29 -10.82 7.13
CA PHE A 178 2.13 -11.35 6.41
C PHE A 178 1.82 -10.48 5.21
N SER A 179 1.19 -11.08 4.20
CA SER A 179 0.69 -10.33 3.04
C SER A 179 -0.70 -10.76 2.61
N VAL A 180 -1.39 -9.80 2.00
CA VAL A 180 -2.69 -9.93 1.35
C VAL A 180 -2.56 -9.30 -0.03
N ALA A 181 -3.20 -9.86 -1.04
CA ALA A 181 -3.21 -9.32 -2.38
C ALA A 181 -4.64 -9.03 -2.85
N GLY A 182 -4.84 -7.91 -3.53
CA GLY A 182 -6.01 -7.69 -4.35
C GLY A 182 -5.86 -8.35 -5.73
N ALA A 183 -6.95 -8.87 -6.25
CA ALA A 183 -7.03 -9.31 -7.63
C ALA A 183 -8.47 -9.21 -8.10
N GLY A 184 -8.72 -8.35 -9.06
CA GLY A 184 -10.01 -8.29 -9.72
C GLY A 184 -10.32 -9.62 -10.41
N ARG A 185 -11.58 -10.01 -10.39
CA ARG A 185 -12.10 -11.19 -11.08
C ARG A 185 -13.01 -10.74 -12.20
N ALA A 186 -13.18 -11.58 -13.22
CA ALA A 186 -14.05 -11.28 -14.36
C ALA A 186 -15.53 -11.09 -13.94
N ASP A 187 -15.95 -11.74 -12.85
CA ASP A 187 -17.28 -11.68 -12.26
C ASP A 187 -17.45 -10.60 -11.17
N PHE A 188 -16.36 -9.85 -10.88
CA PHE A 188 -16.38 -8.77 -9.90
C PHE A 188 -15.87 -7.49 -10.59
N PRO A 189 -16.74 -6.54 -10.89
CA PRO A 189 -16.36 -5.34 -11.62
C PRO A 189 -15.40 -4.49 -10.79
N PHE A 190 -14.39 -3.93 -11.45
CA PHE A 190 -13.57 -2.90 -10.85
C PHE A 190 -14.42 -1.64 -10.62
N THR A 191 -14.29 -1.05 -9.46
CA THR A 191 -15.05 0.15 -9.10
C THR A 191 -14.46 1.43 -9.70
N CYS A 192 -13.18 1.42 -10.02
CA CYS A 192 -12.47 2.54 -10.62
C CYS A 192 -12.15 2.28 -12.11
N ARG A 193 -12.66 3.13 -13.00
CA ARG A 193 -12.43 3.00 -14.45
C ARG A 193 -10.97 3.07 -14.83
N LEU A 194 -10.18 3.90 -14.14
CA LEU A 194 -8.75 4.02 -14.38
C LEU A 194 -8.04 2.70 -14.03
N PHE A 195 -8.38 2.10 -12.89
CA PHE A 195 -7.79 0.82 -12.48
C PHE A 195 -8.23 -0.34 -13.38
N LEU A 196 -9.42 -0.29 -13.96
CA LEU A 196 -9.83 -1.26 -14.98
C LEU A 196 -8.90 -1.22 -16.20
N LEU A 197 -8.54 -0.03 -16.67
CA LEU A 197 -7.59 0.12 -17.79
C LEU A 197 -6.21 -0.38 -17.44
N PHE A 198 -5.72 -0.06 -16.25
CA PHE A 198 -4.43 -0.54 -15.75
C PHE A 198 -4.44 -2.07 -15.55
N HIS A 199 -5.54 -2.62 -15.05
CA HIS A 199 -5.72 -4.06 -14.93
C HIS A 199 -5.59 -4.77 -16.29
N GLN A 200 -6.28 -4.24 -17.32
CA GLN A 200 -6.20 -4.79 -18.68
C GLN A 200 -4.77 -4.71 -19.23
N TYR A 201 -4.09 -3.58 -19.02
CA TYR A 201 -2.69 -3.40 -19.41
C TYR A 201 -1.76 -4.41 -18.71
N ILE A 202 -1.83 -4.53 -17.37
CA ILE A 202 -1.02 -5.46 -16.60
C ILE A 202 -1.31 -6.90 -17.03
N SER A 203 -2.58 -7.26 -17.21
CA SER A 203 -2.98 -8.62 -17.64
C SER A 203 -2.46 -8.95 -19.02
N ALA A 204 -2.50 -8.02 -19.96
CA ALA A 204 -1.96 -8.19 -21.31
C ALA A 204 -0.42 -8.33 -21.32
N LEU A 205 0.26 -7.56 -20.44
CA LEU A 205 1.72 -7.56 -20.34
C LEU A 205 2.26 -8.81 -19.64
N THR A 206 1.61 -9.24 -18.55
CA THR A 206 2.18 -10.23 -17.62
C THR A 206 1.42 -11.55 -17.56
N GLY A 207 0.17 -11.59 -17.99
CA GLY A 207 -0.73 -12.72 -17.79
C GLY A 207 -1.14 -12.95 -16.33
N GLN A 208 -0.79 -12.04 -15.41
CA GLN A 208 -0.96 -12.22 -13.98
C GLN A 208 -2.25 -11.55 -13.47
N ALA A 209 -2.87 -12.16 -12.45
CA ALA A 209 -3.90 -11.53 -11.67
C ALA A 209 -3.34 -10.27 -10.97
N ASN A 210 -4.14 -9.19 -10.90
CA ASN A 210 -3.72 -7.91 -10.35
C ASN A 210 -4.92 -7.09 -9.88
N ASP A 211 -4.67 -6.07 -9.08
CA ASP A 211 -5.66 -5.15 -8.53
C ASP A 211 -5.80 -3.83 -9.34
N GLY A 212 -5.17 -3.77 -10.50
CA GLY A 212 -5.06 -2.58 -11.34
C GLY A 212 -3.78 -1.78 -11.16
N LEU A 213 -2.98 -2.04 -10.12
CA LEU A 213 -1.66 -1.42 -9.89
C LEU A 213 -0.58 -2.44 -9.60
N VAL A 214 -0.89 -3.48 -8.82
CA VAL A 214 0.07 -4.47 -8.32
C VAL A 214 -0.35 -5.87 -8.75
N THR A 215 0.58 -6.66 -9.25
CA THR A 215 0.32 -8.06 -9.58
C THR A 215 0.29 -8.92 -8.32
N LEU A 216 -0.50 -9.98 -8.33
CA LEU A 216 -0.60 -10.93 -7.21
C LEU A 216 0.78 -11.47 -6.78
N PRO A 217 1.69 -11.88 -7.67
CA PRO A 217 3.04 -12.28 -7.25
C PRO A 217 3.85 -11.15 -6.61
N SER A 218 3.69 -9.91 -7.08
CA SER A 218 4.40 -8.76 -6.52
C SER A 218 3.90 -8.41 -5.10
N ALA A 219 2.63 -8.67 -4.80
CA ALA A 219 2.05 -8.39 -3.49
C ALA A 219 2.44 -9.43 -2.41
N GLN A 220 3.05 -10.54 -2.77
CA GLN A 220 3.40 -11.62 -1.83
C GLN A 220 4.70 -11.32 -1.09
N TRP A 221 4.64 -11.38 0.25
CA TRP A 221 5.79 -11.24 1.14
C TRP A 221 5.55 -11.92 2.48
N GLY A 222 6.56 -12.58 3.04
CA GLY A 222 6.40 -13.32 4.28
C GLY A 222 5.41 -14.48 4.12
N GLN A 223 4.47 -14.61 5.07
CA GLN A 223 3.41 -15.59 4.99
C GLN A 223 2.26 -15.06 4.12
N PHE A 224 1.95 -15.80 3.07
CA PHE A 224 0.82 -15.56 2.17
C PHE A 224 -0.01 -16.83 2.06
N ASP A 225 -1.13 -16.90 2.79
CA ASP A 225 -1.99 -18.07 2.88
C ASP A 225 -3.03 -18.15 1.75
N GLY A 226 -2.69 -17.62 0.56
CA GLY A 226 -3.62 -17.51 -0.57
C GLY A 226 -4.71 -16.46 -0.35
N ASN A 227 -4.53 -15.56 0.61
CA ASN A 227 -5.50 -14.53 0.97
C ASN A 227 -5.59 -13.45 -0.11
N THR A 228 -6.38 -13.75 -1.13
CA THR A 228 -6.64 -12.86 -2.26
C THR A 228 -8.01 -12.23 -2.12
N TRP A 229 -8.07 -10.91 -2.22
CA TRP A 229 -9.32 -10.16 -2.18
C TRP A 229 -9.82 -9.87 -3.61
N PRO A 230 -11.11 -10.11 -3.91
CA PRO A 230 -11.69 -9.73 -5.20
C PRO A 230 -11.99 -8.22 -5.20
N ALA A 231 -10.93 -7.42 -5.24
CA ALA A 231 -10.97 -5.97 -5.05
C ALA A 231 -9.96 -5.29 -5.98
N ASP A 232 -10.24 -4.04 -6.38
CA ASP A 232 -9.22 -3.16 -6.93
C ASP A 232 -8.42 -2.49 -5.80
N HIS A 233 -7.34 -1.82 -6.18
CA HIS A 233 -6.40 -1.21 -5.25
C HIS A 233 -7.02 -0.16 -4.30
N ALA A 234 -8.11 0.51 -4.69
CA ALA A 234 -8.81 1.48 -3.85
C ALA A 234 -9.92 0.83 -3.02
N ASP A 235 -10.56 -0.22 -3.55
CA ASP A 235 -11.55 -1.00 -2.80
C ASP A 235 -10.97 -1.59 -1.52
N GLU A 236 -9.71 -2.00 -1.55
CA GLU A 236 -8.99 -2.59 -0.41
C GLU A 236 -8.95 -1.68 0.82
N VAL A 237 -8.98 -0.39 0.61
CA VAL A 237 -9.04 0.63 1.68
C VAL A 237 -10.42 1.27 1.83
N GLY A 238 -11.43 0.70 1.17
CA GLY A 238 -12.84 1.07 1.30
C GLY A 238 -13.26 2.26 0.46
N THR A 239 -12.48 2.67 -0.53
CA THR A 239 -12.76 3.85 -1.36
C THR A 239 -13.11 3.46 -2.79
N ASN A 240 -14.23 4.01 -3.30
CA ASN A 240 -14.54 4.03 -4.72
C ASN A 240 -14.02 5.34 -5.31
N LEU A 241 -12.99 5.30 -6.15
CA LEU A 241 -12.37 6.51 -6.70
C LEU A 241 -13.22 7.21 -7.75
N ASP A 242 -14.11 6.52 -8.45
CA ASP A 242 -14.98 7.16 -9.47
C ASP A 242 -16.03 8.06 -8.82
N THR A 243 -16.50 7.71 -7.62
CA THR A 243 -17.53 8.46 -6.88
C THR A 243 -17.00 9.21 -5.67
N LEU A 244 -15.76 8.94 -5.25
CA LEU A 244 -15.16 9.36 -3.98
C LEU A 244 -15.97 8.90 -2.75
N GLY A 245 -16.85 7.91 -2.95
CA GLY A 245 -17.70 7.31 -1.94
C GLY A 245 -17.10 6.05 -1.32
N ALA A 246 -17.92 5.32 -0.54
CA ALA A 246 -17.55 4.01 -0.04
C ALA A 246 -17.54 2.97 -1.17
N SER A 247 -16.59 2.03 -1.10
CA SER A 247 -16.56 0.86 -1.96
C SER A 247 -17.73 -0.07 -1.65
N SER A 248 -18.18 -0.84 -2.65
CA SER A 248 -19.09 -1.98 -2.46
C SER A 248 -18.38 -3.23 -1.92
N PHE A 249 -17.06 -3.26 -1.93
CA PHE A 249 -16.25 -4.34 -1.35
C PHE A 249 -16.37 -4.34 0.18
N PRO A 250 -16.52 -5.50 0.84
CA PRO A 250 -16.69 -5.56 2.30
C PRO A 250 -15.36 -5.44 3.06
N TRP A 251 -14.63 -4.34 2.86
CA TRP A 251 -13.28 -4.15 3.39
C TRP A 251 -13.19 -4.28 4.92
N LEU A 252 -14.13 -3.73 5.68
CA LEU A 252 -14.09 -3.79 7.15
C LEU A 252 -14.08 -5.24 7.65
N ALA A 253 -14.88 -6.13 7.05
CA ALA A 253 -14.88 -7.54 7.39
C ALA A 253 -13.54 -8.21 7.07
N LYS A 254 -12.86 -7.76 6.01
CA LYS A 254 -11.51 -8.24 5.66
C LYS A 254 -10.44 -7.79 6.64
N TYR A 255 -10.53 -6.55 7.12
CA TYR A 255 -9.65 -6.06 8.19
C TYR A 255 -9.89 -6.79 9.51
N ASP A 256 -11.14 -7.17 9.82
CA ASP A 256 -11.44 -8.03 10.97
C ASP A 256 -10.74 -9.38 10.91
N LEU A 257 -10.66 -10.01 9.74
CA LEU A 257 -9.93 -11.27 9.56
C LEU A 257 -8.42 -11.08 9.79
N ILE A 258 -7.84 -9.97 9.31
CA ILE A 258 -6.44 -9.65 9.61
C ILE A 258 -6.24 -9.59 11.13
N VAL A 259 -7.04 -8.78 11.84
CA VAL A 259 -6.90 -8.61 13.30
C VAL A 259 -7.13 -9.91 14.06
N ALA A 260 -8.07 -10.75 13.64
CA ALA A 260 -8.30 -12.06 14.24
C ALA A 260 -7.04 -12.95 14.16
N ASN A 261 -6.35 -12.95 13.02
CA ASN A 261 -5.08 -13.68 12.87
C ASN A 261 -3.96 -13.09 13.76
N LEU A 262 -3.90 -11.77 13.90
CA LEU A 262 -2.89 -11.10 14.74
C LEU A 262 -3.09 -11.35 16.25
N ALA A 263 -4.30 -11.62 16.69
CA ALA A 263 -4.62 -11.89 18.09
C ALA A 263 -3.95 -13.17 18.62
N SER A 264 -3.55 -14.08 17.74
CA SER A 264 -2.86 -15.33 18.09
C SER A 264 -1.33 -15.18 18.26
N LEU A 265 -0.75 -14.04 17.87
CA LEU A 265 0.69 -13.72 17.98
C LEU A 265 1.02 -13.14 19.34
#